data_553048b44bd4fc01b4eaba96bb29022c
#
_entry.id   553048b44bd4fc01b4eaba96bb29022c
#
_cell.length_a   1.000
_cell.length_b   1.000
_cell.length_c   1.000
_cell.angle_alpha   90.00
_cell.angle_beta   90.00
_cell.angle_gamma   90.00
#
_symmetry.space_group_name_H-M   'P 1'
#
loop_
_entity.id
_entity.type
_entity.pdbx_description
1 polymer ?
#
loop_
_entity_poly.entity_id
_entity_poly.type
_entity_poly.pdbx_seq_one_letter_code
_entity_poly.pdbx_strand_id
1 'polypeptide(L)'
;GSGKSTLARILLRLLPCDCGKIYFQGRDITNATGKDLSSFRRNVQFISQRSESFLDPRQTLGCSLKEAFTVFNLSYDEDKIKAMLDLVKLNAELLQRYPHQVSGGEIQRICLVRALLLEPKLLILDEPTSMLDISVQAQILHLLRDIREEKQLAYLFITHDKQLAKWLCDRVLHIEQGQLK
;
A
#
# COMPACT_ATOMS: atom_id res chain seq x y z
N GLY A 1 8.28 17.15 8.64
CA GLY A 1 7.64 16.72 9.85
C GLY A 1 6.26 17.27 10.19
N SER A 2 5.29 17.37 9.23
CA SER A 2 3.92 17.87 9.54
C SER A 2 2.99 16.85 10.21
N GLY A 3 3.44 15.59 10.43
CA GLY A 3 2.63 14.54 11.08
C GLY A 3 1.87 13.60 10.13
N LYS A 4 1.96 13.74 8.80
CA LYS A 4 1.21 12.90 7.83
C LYS A 4 1.47 11.40 7.98
N SER A 5 2.73 10.98 7.98
CA SER A 5 3.11 9.56 8.14
C SER A 5 2.77 9.04 9.53
N THR A 6 2.81 9.89 10.57
CA THR A 6 2.37 9.53 11.92
C THR A 6 0.87 9.26 11.93
N LEU A 7 0.07 10.12 11.30
CA LEU A 7 -1.37 9.90 11.14
C LEU A 7 -1.66 8.59 10.41
N ALA A 8 -0.97 8.31 9.30
CA ALA A 8 -1.12 7.03 8.59
C ALA A 8 -0.86 5.82 9.50
N ARG A 9 0.21 5.87 10.31
CA ARG A 9 0.55 4.79 11.25
C ARG A 9 -0.49 4.62 12.37
N ILE A 10 -1.06 5.71 12.86
CA ILE A 10 -2.17 5.67 13.84
C ILE A 10 -3.41 5.05 13.19
N LEU A 11 -3.78 5.48 11.98
CA LEU A 11 -4.92 4.92 11.23
C LEU A 11 -4.74 3.41 10.95
N LEU A 12 -3.51 2.98 10.68
CA LEU A 12 -3.15 1.56 10.49
C LEU A 12 -3.07 0.76 11.79
N ARG A 13 -3.29 1.39 12.94
CA ARG A 13 -3.11 0.73 14.24
C ARG A 13 -1.69 0.16 14.44
N LEU A 14 -0.69 0.86 13.89
CA LEU A 14 0.73 0.60 14.12
C LEU A 14 1.29 1.45 15.27
N LEU A 15 0.63 2.58 15.56
CA LEU A 15 0.86 3.43 16.71
C LEU A 15 -0.44 3.56 17.52
N PRO A 16 -0.37 3.70 18.85
CA PRO A 16 -1.53 3.95 19.67
C PRO A 16 -2.18 5.30 19.32
N CYS A 17 -3.48 5.41 19.57
CA CYS A 17 -4.22 6.66 19.51
C CYS A 17 -4.43 7.14 20.94
N ASP A 18 -3.92 8.33 21.29
CA ASP A 18 -4.01 8.86 22.66
C ASP A 18 -5.44 9.28 23.02
N CYS A 19 -6.18 9.81 22.03
CA CYS A 19 -7.58 10.20 22.19
C CYS A 19 -8.32 10.13 20.84
N GLY A 20 -9.65 10.11 20.91
CA GLY A 20 -10.51 9.99 19.73
C GLY A 20 -10.83 8.54 19.38
N LYS A 21 -11.46 8.36 18.21
CA LYS A 21 -11.89 7.05 17.71
C LYS A 21 -11.58 6.91 16.24
N ILE A 22 -11.26 5.68 15.84
CA ILE A 22 -11.00 5.31 14.44
C ILE A 22 -12.13 4.38 13.98
N TYR A 23 -12.83 4.77 12.95
CA TYR A 23 -13.88 3.97 12.36
C TYR A 23 -13.48 3.48 10.97
N PHE A 24 -13.69 2.20 10.70
CA PHE A 24 -13.56 1.62 9.37
C PHE A 24 -14.86 0.91 9.01
N GLN A 25 -15.50 1.31 7.91
CA GLN A 25 -16.79 0.79 7.47
C GLN A 25 -17.86 0.77 8.58
N GLY A 26 -17.92 1.86 9.35
CA GLY A 26 -18.89 2.03 10.45
C GLY A 26 -18.56 1.28 11.75
N ARG A 27 -17.47 0.51 11.79
CA ARG A 27 -17.03 -0.21 12.98
C ARG A 27 -15.92 0.56 13.69
N ASP A 28 -16.03 0.71 15.00
CA ASP A 28 -14.95 1.25 15.83
C ASP A 28 -13.81 0.22 15.91
N ILE A 29 -12.64 0.61 15.39
CA ILE A 29 -11.45 -0.23 15.36
C ILE A 29 -10.34 0.32 16.27
N THR A 30 -10.66 1.34 17.08
CA THR A 30 -9.67 2.04 17.93
C THR A 30 -8.90 1.10 18.83
N ASN A 31 -9.55 0.11 19.41
CA ASN A 31 -8.95 -0.88 20.30
C ASN A 31 -9.10 -2.32 19.77
N ALA A 32 -9.32 -2.48 18.45
CA ALA A 32 -9.47 -3.80 17.85
C ALA A 32 -8.23 -4.67 18.08
N THR A 33 -8.45 -5.94 18.41
CA THR A 33 -7.42 -6.97 18.65
C THR A 33 -7.81 -8.28 17.96
N GLY A 34 -6.91 -9.25 17.95
CA GLY A 34 -7.19 -10.59 17.47
C GLY A 34 -7.77 -10.60 16.03
N LYS A 35 -8.92 -11.28 15.87
CA LYS A 35 -9.56 -11.47 14.55
C LYS A 35 -10.04 -10.16 13.92
N ASP A 36 -10.54 -9.21 14.71
CA ASP A 36 -11.03 -7.91 14.20
C ASP A 36 -9.87 -7.07 13.65
N LEU A 37 -8.74 -7.02 14.37
CA LEU A 37 -7.54 -6.34 13.87
C LEU A 37 -6.96 -7.04 12.64
N SER A 38 -6.96 -8.36 12.59
CA SER A 38 -6.51 -9.13 11.42
C SER A 38 -7.40 -8.86 10.21
N SER A 39 -8.73 -8.87 10.39
CA SER A 39 -9.69 -8.53 9.32
C SER A 39 -9.51 -7.09 8.84
N PHE A 40 -9.32 -6.14 9.75
CA PHE A 40 -9.02 -4.75 9.38
C PHE A 40 -7.73 -4.66 8.56
N ARG A 41 -6.63 -5.28 9.01
CA ARG A 41 -5.34 -5.27 8.31
C ARG A 41 -5.39 -5.92 6.93
N ARG A 42 -6.24 -6.93 6.73
CA ARG A 42 -6.48 -7.49 5.39
C ARG A 42 -7.15 -6.49 4.47
N ASN A 43 -8.14 -5.75 4.98
CA ASN A 43 -8.91 -4.78 4.20
C ASN A 43 -8.19 -3.43 3.99
N VAL A 44 -7.18 -3.12 4.79
CA VAL A 44 -6.43 -1.87 4.72
C VAL A 44 -4.96 -2.18 4.54
N GLN A 45 -4.45 -1.93 3.34
CA GLN A 45 -3.06 -2.18 3.01
C GLN A 45 -2.25 -0.88 2.95
N PHE A 46 -0.95 -0.98 3.13
CA PHE A 46 -0.04 0.15 3.25
C PHE A 46 1.16 0.02 2.32
N ILE A 47 1.40 1.07 1.55
CA ILE A 47 2.61 1.24 0.75
C ILE A 47 3.35 2.45 1.29
N SER A 48 4.55 2.26 1.78
CA SER A 48 5.38 3.33 2.34
C SER A 48 6.35 3.89 1.31
N GLN A 49 6.96 5.01 1.65
CA GLN A 49 8.02 5.64 0.89
C GLN A 49 9.21 4.69 0.59
N ARG A 50 9.53 3.79 1.53
CA ARG A 50 10.59 2.78 1.39
C ARG A 50 9.97 1.39 1.32
N SER A 51 9.32 1.08 0.19
CA SER A 51 8.62 -0.19 -0.01
C SER A 51 9.56 -1.40 0.08
N GLU A 52 10.82 -1.26 -0.28
CA GLU A 52 11.86 -2.28 -0.15
C GLU A 52 12.05 -2.79 1.29
N SER A 53 11.83 -1.92 2.30
CA SER A 53 11.98 -2.30 3.70
C SER A 53 10.94 -3.32 4.20
N PHE A 54 9.91 -3.58 3.42
CA PHE A 54 8.88 -4.59 3.71
C PHE A 54 9.15 -5.95 3.06
N LEU A 55 10.26 -6.08 2.33
CA LEU A 55 10.69 -7.32 1.71
C LEU A 55 11.91 -7.87 2.46
N ASP A 56 11.92 -9.17 2.77
CA ASP A 56 13.12 -9.81 3.32
C ASP A 56 14.16 -9.96 2.19
N PRO A 57 15.35 -9.32 2.29
CA PRO A 57 16.36 -9.37 1.24
C PRO A 57 16.92 -10.79 0.99
N ARG A 58 16.67 -11.73 1.90
CA ARG A 58 17.11 -13.13 1.81
C ARG A 58 16.07 -14.04 1.14
N GLN A 59 14.89 -13.51 0.81
CA GLN A 59 13.81 -14.23 0.15
C GLN A 59 13.62 -13.74 -1.26
N THR A 60 13.18 -14.62 -2.16
CA THR A 60 12.77 -14.24 -3.50
C THR A 60 11.47 -13.43 -3.46
N LEU A 61 11.23 -12.62 -4.49
CA LEU A 61 9.99 -11.85 -4.61
C LEU A 61 8.75 -12.76 -4.62
N GLY A 62 8.84 -13.95 -5.22
CA GLY A 62 7.77 -14.94 -5.18
C GLY A 62 7.45 -15.44 -3.78
N CYS A 63 8.47 -15.67 -2.93
CA CYS A 63 8.26 -16.01 -1.53
C CYS A 63 7.54 -14.89 -0.77
N SER A 64 7.92 -13.64 -1.02
CA SER A 64 7.29 -12.48 -0.40
C SER A 64 5.81 -12.32 -0.80
N LEU A 65 5.42 -12.69 -2.03
CA LEU A 65 4.01 -12.71 -2.43
C LEU A 65 3.24 -13.87 -1.76
N LYS A 66 3.85 -15.05 -1.64
CA LYS A 66 3.25 -16.20 -0.94
C LYS A 66 2.96 -15.92 0.52
N GLU A 67 3.82 -15.15 1.17
CA GLU A 67 3.64 -14.75 2.57
C GLU A 67 2.29 -14.05 2.81
N ALA A 68 1.80 -13.25 1.86
CA ALA A 68 0.50 -12.58 1.97
C ALA A 68 -0.66 -13.58 2.15
N PHE A 69 -0.63 -14.72 1.46
CA PHE A 69 -1.61 -15.77 1.63
C PHE A 69 -1.47 -16.48 2.98
N THR A 70 -0.24 -16.79 3.36
CA THR A 70 0.06 -17.50 4.63
C THR A 70 -0.37 -16.71 5.85
N VAL A 71 -0.03 -15.42 5.92
CA VAL A 71 -0.35 -14.55 7.07
C VAL A 71 -1.85 -14.43 7.31
N PHE A 72 -2.66 -14.47 6.26
CA PHE A 72 -4.11 -14.35 6.36
C PHE A 72 -4.86 -15.68 6.20
N ASN A 73 -4.14 -16.82 6.24
CA ASN A 73 -4.71 -18.17 6.06
C ASN A 73 -5.57 -18.28 4.79
N LEU A 74 -5.10 -17.73 3.68
CA LEU A 74 -5.75 -17.82 2.38
C LEU A 74 -5.15 -18.98 1.57
N SER A 75 -5.96 -19.59 0.72
CA SER A 75 -5.47 -20.56 -0.25
C SER A 75 -4.52 -19.87 -1.23
N TYR A 76 -3.38 -20.50 -1.48
CA TYR A 76 -2.44 -20.03 -2.50
C TYR A 76 -3.09 -20.11 -3.88
N ASP A 77 -2.99 -19.01 -4.64
CA ASP A 77 -3.61 -18.86 -5.95
C ASP A 77 -2.59 -18.28 -6.94
N GLU A 78 -2.05 -19.15 -7.78
CA GLU A 78 -1.04 -18.79 -8.76
C GLU A 78 -1.63 -17.94 -9.90
N ASP A 79 -2.86 -18.23 -10.33
CA ASP A 79 -3.51 -17.50 -11.41
C ASP A 79 -3.82 -16.07 -10.96
N LYS A 80 -4.18 -15.88 -9.69
CA LYS A 80 -4.35 -14.56 -9.10
C LYS A 80 -3.03 -13.78 -9.06
N ILE A 81 -1.91 -14.44 -8.73
CA ILE A 81 -0.59 -13.79 -8.79
C ILE A 81 -0.28 -13.35 -10.22
N LYS A 82 -0.47 -14.21 -11.21
CA LYS A 82 -0.24 -13.89 -12.62
C LYS A 82 -1.09 -12.70 -13.06
N ALA A 83 -2.39 -12.72 -12.78
CA ALA A 83 -3.29 -11.63 -13.10
C ALA A 83 -2.85 -10.28 -12.47
N MET A 84 -2.37 -10.32 -11.22
CA MET A 84 -1.87 -9.10 -10.56
C MET A 84 -0.53 -8.63 -11.15
N LEU A 85 0.35 -9.54 -11.56
CA LEU A 85 1.60 -9.17 -12.26
C LEU A 85 1.31 -8.53 -13.60
N ASP A 86 0.37 -9.07 -14.38
CA ASP A 86 -0.06 -8.52 -15.66
C ASP A 86 -0.65 -7.11 -15.47
N LEU A 87 -1.48 -6.92 -14.45
CA LEU A 87 -2.08 -5.63 -14.11
C LEU A 87 -1.00 -4.56 -13.85
N VAL A 88 0.08 -4.92 -13.16
CA VAL A 88 1.20 -4.00 -12.89
C VAL A 88 2.30 -4.03 -13.96
N LYS A 89 2.11 -4.77 -15.05
CA LYS A 89 3.05 -4.90 -16.18
C LYS A 89 4.43 -5.43 -15.75
N LEU A 90 4.45 -6.50 -14.98
CA LEU A 90 5.64 -7.23 -14.57
C LEU A 90 5.68 -8.63 -15.15
N ASN A 91 6.90 -9.08 -15.55
CA ASN A 91 7.12 -10.46 -15.97
C ASN A 91 7.20 -11.39 -14.75
N ALA A 92 6.57 -12.56 -14.86
CA ALA A 92 6.59 -13.59 -13.81
C ALA A 92 8.01 -14.12 -13.49
N GLU A 93 8.96 -14.01 -14.40
CA GLU A 93 10.37 -14.36 -14.16
C GLU A 93 11.00 -13.57 -13.01
N LEU A 94 10.49 -12.36 -12.74
CA LEU A 94 10.90 -11.53 -11.60
C LEU A 94 10.68 -12.22 -10.24
N LEU A 95 9.74 -13.14 -10.16
CA LEU A 95 9.42 -13.86 -8.91
C LEU A 95 10.58 -14.73 -8.41
N GLN A 96 11.52 -15.10 -9.29
CA GLN A 96 12.72 -15.88 -8.93
C GLN A 96 13.86 -14.99 -8.42
N ARG A 97 13.75 -13.67 -8.57
CA ARG A 97 14.78 -12.71 -8.17
C ARG A 97 14.63 -12.31 -6.71
N TYR A 98 15.73 -11.84 -6.14
CA TYR A 98 15.78 -11.21 -4.82
C TYR A 98 15.55 -9.69 -4.93
N PRO A 99 15.12 -9.01 -3.85
CA PRO A 99 14.88 -7.56 -3.89
C PRO A 99 16.06 -6.73 -4.41
N HIS A 100 17.29 -7.09 -4.07
CA HIS A 100 18.50 -6.38 -4.52
C HIS A 100 18.85 -6.60 -6.01
N GLN A 101 18.14 -7.47 -6.73
CA GLN A 101 18.38 -7.81 -8.15
C GLN A 101 17.40 -7.11 -9.10
N VAL A 102 16.55 -6.24 -8.59
CA VAL A 102 15.49 -5.56 -9.36
C VAL A 102 15.52 -4.07 -9.11
N SER A 103 14.94 -3.30 -10.04
CA SER A 103 14.87 -1.85 -9.93
C SER A 103 13.87 -1.39 -8.85
N GLY A 104 14.02 -0.15 -8.37
CA GLY A 104 13.10 0.44 -7.40
C GLY A 104 11.65 0.48 -7.90
N GLY A 105 11.44 0.73 -9.19
CA GLY A 105 10.10 0.70 -9.79
C GLY A 105 9.49 -0.70 -9.84
N GLU A 106 10.29 -1.75 -10.07
CA GLU A 106 9.84 -3.14 -9.99
C GLU A 106 9.51 -3.53 -8.55
N ILE A 107 10.33 -3.15 -7.57
CA ILE A 107 10.04 -3.34 -6.13
C ILE A 107 8.70 -2.69 -5.77
N GLN A 108 8.49 -1.44 -6.18
CA GLN A 108 7.25 -0.72 -5.90
C GLN A 108 6.03 -1.45 -6.47
N ARG A 109 6.13 -1.95 -7.71
CA ARG A 109 5.06 -2.73 -8.36
C ARG A 109 4.83 -4.08 -7.66
N ILE A 110 5.88 -4.77 -7.22
CA ILE A 110 5.75 -6.02 -6.43
C ILE A 110 5.06 -5.75 -5.09
N CYS A 111 5.39 -4.66 -4.40
CA CYS A 111 4.70 -4.28 -3.16
C CYS A 111 3.21 -3.96 -3.41
N LEU A 112 2.87 -3.36 -4.56
CA LEU A 112 1.49 -3.18 -4.99
C LEU A 112 0.79 -4.52 -5.23
N VAL A 113 1.41 -5.44 -5.96
CA VAL A 113 0.89 -6.80 -6.16
C VAL A 113 0.60 -7.47 -4.81
N ARG A 114 1.58 -7.48 -3.90
CA ARG A 114 1.44 -8.07 -2.55
C ARG A 114 0.23 -7.50 -1.80
N ALA A 115 0.02 -6.19 -1.87
CA ALA A 115 -1.13 -5.54 -1.25
C ALA A 115 -2.46 -5.92 -1.93
N LEU A 116 -2.50 -5.94 -3.27
CA LEU A 116 -3.69 -6.21 -4.06
C LEU A 116 -4.14 -7.68 -4.00
N LEU A 117 -3.23 -8.62 -3.75
CA LEU A 117 -3.55 -10.05 -3.55
C LEU A 117 -4.54 -10.26 -2.40
N LEU A 118 -4.58 -9.35 -1.43
CA LEU A 118 -5.50 -9.41 -0.29
C LEU A 118 -6.88 -8.81 -0.58
N GLU A 119 -7.08 -8.23 -1.77
CA GLU A 119 -8.32 -7.54 -2.18
C GLU A 119 -8.74 -6.48 -1.16
N PRO A 120 -7.86 -5.51 -0.87
CA PRO A 120 -8.14 -4.51 0.14
C PRO A 120 -9.27 -3.59 -0.31
N LYS A 121 -9.92 -2.93 0.66
CA LYS A 121 -10.91 -1.87 0.42
C LYS A 121 -10.30 -0.47 0.49
N LEU A 122 -9.18 -0.36 1.17
CA LEU A 122 -8.43 0.89 1.30
C LEU A 122 -6.94 0.62 1.13
N LEU A 123 -6.29 1.42 0.30
CA LEU A 123 -4.84 1.45 0.17
C LEU A 123 -4.32 2.80 0.69
N ILE A 124 -3.49 2.75 1.72
CA ILE A 124 -2.80 3.93 2.26
C ILE A 124 -1.44 4.00 1.56
N LEU A 125 -1.19 5.11 0.89
CA LEU A 125 -0.01 5.36 0.07
C LEU A 125 0.77 6.55 0.67
N ASP A 126 1.89 6.27 1.34
CA ASP A 126 2.72 7.32 1.98
C ASP A 126 3.92 7.63 1.09
N GLU A 127 3.83 8.71 0.31
CA GLU A 127 4.82 9.15 -0.66
C GLU A 127 5.34 8.01 -1.59
N PRO A 128 4.45 7.26 -2.23
CA PRO A 128 4.80 5.98 -2.86
C PRO A 128 5.78 6.08 -4.04
N THR A 129 6.08 7.27 -4.53
CA THR A 129 6.94 7.50 -5.69
C THR A 129 8.15 8.39 -5.42
N SER A 130 8.31 8.92 -4.21
CA SER A 130 9.32 9.94 -3.89
C SER A 130 10.78 9.47 -4.03
N MET A 131 11.02 8.15 -4.04
CA MET A 131 12.36 7.56 -4.18
C MET A 131 12.67 7.08 -5.60
N LEU A 132 11.78 7.37 -6.57
CA LEU A 132 11.90 6.94 -7.96
C LEU A 132 12.27 8.13 -8.84
N ASP A 133 12.89 7.86 -10.00
CA ASP A 133 13.09 8.88 -11.03
C ASP A 133 11.76 9.35 -11.64
N ILE A 134 11.75 10.54 -12.23
CA ILE A 134 10.54 11.22 -12.72
C ILE A 134 9.75 10.36 -13.71
N SER A 135 10.45 9.63 -14.58
CA SER A 135 9.82 8.79 -15.60
C SER A 135 9.08 7.62 -14.97
N VAL A 136 9.72 6.93 -14.02
CA VAL A 136 9.13 5.81 -13.29
C VAL A 136 8.02 6.28 -12.35
N GLN A 137 8.17 7.46 -11.71
CA GLN A 137 7.10 8.07 -10.92
C GLN A 137 5.82 8.21 -11.74
N ALA A 138 5.90 8.82 -12.93
CA ALA A 138 4.74 9.02 -13.80
C ALA A 138 4.06 7.68 -14.14
N GLN A 139 4.84 6.64 -14.45
CA GLN A 139 4.30 5.30 -14.73
C GLN A 139 3.56 4.70 -13.54
N ILE A 140 4.12 4.79 -12.32
CA ILE A 140 3.49 4.27 -11.11
C ILE A 140 2.20 5.04 -10.79
N LEU A 141 2.20 6.37 -10.96
CA LEU A 141 1.02 7.19 -10.70
C LEU A 141 -0.13 6.89 -11.67
N HIS A 142 0.16 6.71 -12.97
CA HIS A 142 -0.85 6.26 -13.93
C HIS A 142 -1.37 4.87 -13.58
N LEU A 143 -0.48 3.94 -13.23
CA LEU A 143 -0.86 2.60 -12.79
C LEU A 143 -1.78 2.64 -11.55
N LEU A 144 -1.46 3.47 -10.56
CA LEU A 144 -2.32 3.63 -9.36
C LEU A 144 -3.71 4.16 -9.73
N ARG A 145 -3.81 5.10 -10.65
CA ARG A 145 -5.10 5.61 -11.13
C ARG A 145 -5.90 4.50 -11.81
N ASP A 146 -5.28 3.77 -12.73
CA ASP A 146 -5.93 2.70 -13.48
C ASP A 146 -6.42 1.59 -12.53
N ILE A 147 -5.60 1.18 -11.54
CA ILE A 147 -5.99 0.22 -10.49
C ILE A 147 -7.17 0.73 -9.67
N ARG A 148 -7.14 2.02 -9.27
CA ARG A 148 -8.24 2.62 -8.49
C ARG A 148 -9.56 2.51 -9.22
N GLU A 149 -9.58 2.82 -10.51
CA GLU A 149 -10.77 2.78 -11.34
C GLU A 149 -11.24 1.34 -11.59
N GLU A 150 -10.33 0.44 -11.97
CA GLU A 150 -10.66 -0.96 -12.26
C GLU A 150 -11.16 -1.73 -11.03
N LYS A 151 -10.48 -1.56 -9.89
CA LYS A 151 -10.79 -2.29 -8.66
C LYS A 151 -11.77 -1.58 -7.72
N GLN A 152 -12.23 -0.37 -8.07
CA GLN A 152 -13.08 0.46 -7.21
C GLN A 152 -12.48 0.64 -5.80
N LEU A 153 -11.16 0.85 -5.75
CA LEU A 153 -10.35 0.85 -4.54
C LEU A 153 -10.25 2.27 -3.97
N ALA A 154 -10.55 2.43 -2.68
CA ALA A 154 -10.33 3.71 -2.00
C ALA A 154 -8.85 3.94 -1.72
N TYR A 155 -8.38 5.18 -1.91
CA TYR A 155 -7.02 5.59 -1.57
C TYR A 155 -7.00 6.65 -0.48
N LEU A 156 -6.07 6.50 0.46
CA LEU A 156 -5.56 7.59 1.27
C LEU A 156 -4.13 7.90 0.79
N PHE A 157 -4.00 8.94 -0.02
CA PHE A 157 -2.75 9.30 -0.66
C PHE A 157 -2.06 10.44 0.11
N ILE A 158 -0.87 10.19 0.62
CA ILE A 158 -0.05 11.15 1.35
C ILE A 158 1.05 11.63 0.42
N THR A 159 1.13 12.94 0.22
CA THR A 159 2.18 13.57 -0.59
C THR A 159 2.46 14.99 -0.10
N HIS A 160 3.63 15.50 -0.45
CA HIS A 160 3.95 16.93 -0.33
C HIS A 160 3.67 17.71 -1.63
N ASP A 161 3.37 17.01 -2.73
CA ASP A 161 3.03 17.62 -4.02
C ASP A 161 1.52 17.89 -4.10
N LYS A 162 1.17 19.17 -4.07
CA LYS A 162 -0.23 19.64 -4.16
C LYS A 162 -0.87 19.40 -5.52
N GLN A 163 -0.08 19.43 -6.60
CA GLN A 163 -0.60 19.22 -7.96
C GLN A 163 -0.92 17.73 -8.16
N LEU A 164 -0.04 16.86 -7.69
CA LEU A 164 -0.26 15.44 -7.71
C LEU A 164 -1.48 15.03 -6.88
N ALA A 165 -1.65 15.60 -5.67
CA ALA A 165 -2.82 15.34 -4.85
C ALA A 165 -4.13 15.69 -5.57
N LYS A 166 -4.17 16.85 -6.24
CA LYS A 166 -5.35 17.28 -7.01
C LYS A 166 -5.61 16.43 -8.25
N TRP A 167 -4.57 15.88 -8.85
CA TRP A 167 -4.70 15.05 -10.05
C TRP A 167 -5.23 13.64 -9.74
N LEU A 168 -4.84 13.07 -8.58
CA LEU A 168 -5.14 11.68 -8.23
C LEU A 168 -6.36 11.54 -7.30
N CYS A 169 -6.65 12.55 -6.46
CA CYS A 169 -7.62 12.46 -5.37
C CYS A 169 -8.85 13.36 -5.60
N ASP A 170 -10.00 12.87 -5.19
CA ASP A 170 -11.27 13.61 -5.25
C ASP A 170 -11.36 14.66 -4.15
N ARG A 171 -10.67 14.44 -3.03
CA ARG A 171 -10.65 15.33 -1.86
C ARG A 171 -9.23 15.48 -1.34
N VAL A 172 -8.82 16.71 -1.05
CA VAL A 172 -7.49 17.05 -0.53
C VAL A 172 -7.64 17.69 0.85
N LEU A 173 -6.88 17.20 1.82
CA LEU A 173 -6.77 17.74 3.17
C LEU A 173 -5.35 18.23 3.39
N HIS A 174 -5.20 19.35 4.11
CA HIS A 174 -3.90 19.89 4.47
C HIS A 174 -3.61 19.62 5.94
N ILE A 175 -2.39 19.13 6.22
CA ILE A 175 -1.90 18.95 7.59
C ILE A 175 -0.71 19.89 7.79
N GLU A 176 -0.82 20.77 8.79
CA GLU A 176 0.25 21.64 9.23
C GLU A 176 0.38 21.54 10.74
N GLN A 177 1.59 21.30 11.24
CA GLN A 177 1.89 21.17 12.68
C GLN A 177 0.95 20.20 13.43
N GLY A 178 0.60 19.09 12.78
CA GLY A 178 -0.29 18.08 13.36
C GLY A 178 -1.78 18.41 13.30
N GLN A 179 -2.18 19.53 12.72
CA GLN A 179 -3.58 19.95 12.60
C GLN A 179 -4.07 19.85 11.16
N LEU A 180 -5.29 19.37 10.98
CA LEU A 180 -6.03 19.42 9.72
C LEU A 180 -6.57 20.84 9.52
N LYS A 181 -6.36 21.40 8.32
CA LYS A 181 -6.88 22.69 7.86
C LYS A 181 -7.80 22.50 6.68
#